data_d9b3ca325ef6ab1558e460b75bca5d7c
#
_entry.id   d9b3ca325ef6ab1558e460b75bca5d7c
#
_cell.length_a   1.000
_cell.length_b   1.000
_cell.length_c   1.000
_cell.angle_alpha   90.00
_cell.angle_beta   90.00
_cell.angle_gamma   90.00
#
_symmetry.space_group_name_H-M   'P 1'
#
loop_
_entity.id
_entity.type
_entity.pdbx_description
1 polymer ?
#
loop_
_entity_poly.entity_id
_entity_poly.type
_entity_poly.pdbx_seq_one_letter_code
_entity_poly.pdbx_strand_id
1 'polypeptide(L)'
;MWRWISGLMLLWCGYGAAVCPVWSQAKAEKEIASLSAQIKRWDEAYWKLGVSEVSDEVYDQLNGRLTQWQRCFGNDFAESALPALEGNVKHPVAHTGVRKAASKEALGHWMHGRKNLWMQPKVDGVAVTLVYRNGKLARAISRGNGLKGEDWTARVRLIPSVPKEVSGALANSVLQGELFWLRENHVQRQMGGMNARAKVAGAMMRQKDNALLSQTGIFIWAWPDGPKGMENRLSELSSAGFSLTARYTLPVQAVDAVEKQRLAWQNTALPFATDGIVVRSAESPTGESWLPGEGNWIIAWKYSPAAQVAEVRNILFSVGRTGKISVVAALESVQLDDKRVQRVSLGSVGRWQRLDIAPGDQIQVSLAGQGIPRFDKVVWRGADRQKPEPPASRYHSLSCFYASPECMDQFFARLTWLSSKQVFNIEGLGESGWRTLWQAHHFEHLFSWLLLTQEQLQSTPGFSAARGLALWHRFNQVHEQPFIRWIMALGVPLPQASLKALEDMSWQKMSERSEKAWQALPGTGAETARQIVAWLHAPEIDVLVRWLAQQHINGF
;
A
#
# COMPACT_ATOMS: atom_id res chain seq x y z
N MET A 1 19.15 37.67 -46.39
CA MET A 1 17.78 37.66 -45.78
C MET A 1 17.58 36.31 -45.14
N TRP A 2 17.85 36.23 -43.85
CA TRP A 2 17.69 34.99 -43.04
C TRP A 2 16.49 35.18 -42.11
N ARG A 3 15.44 34.39 -42.30
CA ARG A 3 14.24 34.38 -41.45
C ARG A 3 14.49 33.36 -40.31
N TRP A 4 14.50 33.85 -39.07
CA TRP A 4 14.47 33.07 -37.86
C TRP A 4 13.01 32.62 -37.64
N ILE A 5 12.80 31.30 -37.57
CA ILE A 5 11.54 30.70 -37.11
C ILE A 5 11.79 30.32 -35.66
N SER A 6 11.23 31.12 -34.76
CA SER A 6 11.16 30.80 -33.32
C SER A 6 10.08 29.73 -33.09
N GLY A 7 10.47 28.51 -32.88
CA GLY A 7 9.58 27.43 -32.43
C GLY A 7 9.16 27.65 -30.99
N LEU A 8 7.90 27.98 -30.76
CA LEU A 8 7.27 27.99 -29.44
C LEU A 8 7.08 26.54 -28.99
N MET A 9 7.93 26.08 -28.08
CA MET A 9 7.78 24.80 -27.41
C MET A 9 6.72 24.97 -26.31
N LEU A 10 5.48 24.62 -26.62
CA LEU A 10 4.40 24.48 -25.63
C LEU A 10 4.73 23.32 -24.70
N LEU A 11 5.25 23.63 -23.51
CA LEU A 11 5.32 22.71 -22.38
C LEU A 11 3.87 22.37 -21.95
N TRP A 12 3.37 21.27 -22.44
CA TRP A 12 2.19 20.63 -21.88
C TRP A 12 2.57 20.06 -20.50
N CYS A 13 2.25 20.81 -19.45
CA CYS A 13 2.11 20.25 -18.11
C CYS A 13 0.94 19.26 -18.15
N GLY A 14 1.25 17.99 -18.40
CA GLY A 14 0.27 16.91 -18.29
C GLY A 14 -0.14 16.76 -16.83
N TYR A 15 -1.27 17.31 -16.45
CA TYR A 15 -2.06 16.79 -15.36
C TYR A 15 -2.28 15.31 -15.67
N GLY A 16 -1.85 14.42 -14.78
CA GLY A 16 -2.10 12.99 -14.92
C GLY A 16 -3.61 12.72 -14.93
N ALA A 17 -4.22 12.84 -16.10
CA ALA A 17 -5.55 12.34 -16.33
C ALA A 17 -5.48 10.83 -16.08
N ALA A 18 -6.22 10.35 -15.09
CA ALA A 18 -6.36 8.94 -14.84
C ALA A 18 -6.85 8.26 -16.13
N VAL A 19 -6.00 7.40 -16.69
CA VAL A 19 -6.28 6.76 -17.98
C VAL A 19 -7.48 5.82 -17.80
N CYS A 20 -8.48 5.97 -18.68
CA CYS A 20 -9.64 5.09 -18.67
C CYS A 20 -9.23 3.65 -18.99
N PRO A 21 -9.83 2.64 -18.32
CA PRO A 21 -9.58 1.25 -18.64
C PRO A 21 -9.98 0.93 -20.10
N VAL A 22 -9.21 0.06 -20.74
CA VAL A 22 -9.53 -0.41 -22.10
C VAL A 22 -10.50 -1.60 -21.99
N TRP A 23 -11.78 -1.30 -21.73
CA TRP A 23 -12.84 -2.29 -21.59
C TRP A 23 -13.88 -2.16 -22.70
N SER A 24 -14.56 -3.27 -23.01
CA SER A 24 -15.81 -3.20 -23.78
C SER A 24 -16.92 -2.57 -22.91
N GLN A 25 -17.93 -1.99 -23.55
CA GLN A 25 -19.07 -1.40 -22.84
C GLN A 25 -19.74 -2.41 -21.91
N ALA A 26 -19.97 -3.64 -22.38
CA ALA A 26 -20.58 -4.70 -21.57
C ALA A 26 -19.73 -5.10 -20.35
N LYS A 27 -18.39 -5.08 -20.45
CA LYS A 27 -17.52 -5.29 -19.31
C LYS A 27 -17.58 -4.13 -18.33
N ALA A 28 -17.55 -2.90 -18.82
CA ALA A 28 -17.64 -1.69 -17.99
C ALA A 28 -18.92 -1.67 -17.15
N GLU A 29 -20.07 -1.99 -17.76
CA GLU A 29 -21.36 -2.06 -17.07
C GLU A 29 -21.36 -3.08 -15.93
N LYS A 30 -20.81 -4.28 -16.18
CA LYS A 30 -20.70 -5.33 -15.13
C LYS A 30 -19.81 -4.90 -13.97
N GLU A 31 -18.63 -4.33 -14.26
CA GLU A 31 -17.66 -3.91 -13.25
C GLU A 31 -18.20 -2.73 -12.42
N ILE A 32 -18.82 -1.73 -13.07
CA ILE A 32 -19.46 -0.58 -12.42
C ILE A 32 -20.62 -1.05 -11.52
N ALA A 33 -21.48 -1.92 -12.00
CA ALA A 33 -22.59 -2.45 -11.21
C ALA A 33 -22.11 -3.25 -9.99
N SER A 34 -21.09 -4.09 -10.16
CA SER A 34 -20.50 -4.89 -9.09
C SER A 34 -19.85 -4.02 -8.01
N LEU A 35 -19.05 -3.03 -8.39
CA LEU A 35 -18.39 -2.14 -7.43
C LEU A 35 -19.37 -1.22 -6.73
N SER A 36 -20.37 -0.71 -7.45
CA SER A 36 -21.48 0.09 -6.88
C SER A 36 -22.25 -0.69 -5.82
N ALA A 37 -22.59 -1.95 -6.08
CA ALA A 37 -23.26 -2.81 -5.12
C ALA A 37 -22.40 -3.07 -3.86
N GLN A 38 -21.09 -3.19 -4.02
CA GLN A 38 -20.17 -3.37 -2.88
C GLN A 38 -20.10 -2.10 -2.02
N ILE A 39 -19.97 -0.93 -2.64
CA ILE A 39 -19.94 0.35 -1.92
C ILE A 39 -21.23 0.56 -1.16
N LYS A 40 -22.38 0.29 -1.79
CA LYS A 40 -23.70 0.37 -1.13
C LYS A 40 -23.79 -0.54 0.11
N ARG A 41 -23.26 -1.77 0.06
CA ARG A 41 -23.21 -2.65 1.25
C ARG A 41 -22.37 -2.06 2.38
N TRP A 42 -21.22 -1.46 2.07
CA TRP A 42 -20.38 -0.81 3.07
C TRP A 42 -21.07 0.40 3.69
N ASP A 43 -21.79 1.19 2.89
CA ASP A 43 -22.60 2.31 3.38
C ASP A 43 -23.69 1.84 4.34
N GLU A 44 -24.39 0.77 3.97
CA GLU A 44 -25.42 0.19 4.84
C GLU A 44 -24.83 -0.35 6.15
N ALA A 45 -23.70 -1.05 6.11
CA ALA A 45 -23.01 -1.52 7.31
C ALA A 45 -22.55 -0.35 8.19
N TYR A 46 -21.98 0.66 7.57
CA TYR A 46 -21.49 1.86 8.27
C TYR A 46 -22.64 2.62 8.96
N TRP A 47 -23.67 2.96 8.21
CA TRP A 47 -24.76 3.81 8.72
C TRP A 47 -25.78 3.07 9.59
N LYS A 48 -26.16 1.83 9.22
CA LYS A 48 -27.19 1.07 9.96
C LYS A 48 -26.59 0.29 11.14
N LEU A 49 -25.41 -0.30 10.97
CA LEU A 49 -24.80 -1.20 11.97
C LEU A 49 -23.69 -0.53 12.78
N GLY A 50 -23.15 0.63 12.34
CA GLY A 50 -22.01 1.29 12.96
C GLY A 50 -20.71 0.48 12.84
N VAL A 51 -20.61 -0.33 11.76
CA VAL A 51 -19.43 -1.18 11.48
C VAL A 51 -18.80 -0.73 10.17
N SER A 52 -17.51 -0.45 10.18
CA SER A 52 -16.73 -0.24 8.97
C SER A 52 -16.00 -1.52 8.60
N GLU A 53 -16.35 -2.12 7.47
CA GLU A 53 -15.69 -3.32 6.93
C GLU A 53 -14.33 -3.02 6.30
N VAL A 54 -14.14 -1.76 5.88
CA VAL A 54 -12.91 -1.25 5.28
C VAL A 54 -12.51 0.07 5.95
N SER A 55 -11.24 0.46 5.85
CA SER A 55 -10.83 1.79 6.33
C SER A 55 -11.38 2.89 5.42
N ASP A 56 -11.50 4.12 5.95
CA ASP A 56 -11.96 5.26 5.18
C ASP A 56 -11.11 5.51 3.92
N GLU A 57 -9.79 5.25 4.01
CA GLU A 57 -8.89 5.41 2.87
C GLU A 57 -9.20 4.39 1.77
N VAL A 58 -9.50 3.14 2.12
CA VAL A 58 -9.87 2.10 1.15
C VAL A 58 -11.22 2.43 0.52
N TYR A 59 -12.19 2.85 1.32
CA TYR A 59 -13.49 3.30 0.84
C TYR A 59 -13.37 4.48 -0.15
N ASP A 60 -12.63 5.54 0.24
CA ASP A 60 -12.39 6.73 -0.60
C ASP A 60 -11.74 6.36 -1.93
N GLN A 61 -10.77 5.45 -1.93
CA GLN A 61 -10.07 5.02 -3.14
C GLN A 61 -11.00 4.27 -4.10
N LEU A 62 -11.81 3.34 -3.60
CA LEU A 62 -12.73 2.57 -4.44
C LEU A 62 -13.92 3.40 -4.92
N ASN A 63 -14.43 4.30 -4.10
CA ASN A 63 -15.48 5.24 -4.51
C ASN A 63 -14.96 6.22 -5.60
N GLY A 64 -13.72 6.71 -5.45
CA GLY A 64 -13.05 7.50 -6.49
C GLY A 64 -12.87 6.73 -7.79
N ARG A 65 -12.54 5.42 -7.71
CA ARG A 65 -12.43 4.54 -8.88
C ARG A 65 -13.77 4.31 -9.56
N LEU A 66 -14.82 4.07 -8.79
CA LEU A 66 -16.17 3.95 -9.33
C LEU A 66 -16.58 5.21 -10.10
N THR A 67 -16.39 6.38 -9.50
CA THR A 67 -16.68 7.68 -10.14
C THR A 67 -15.89 7.87 -11.43
N GLN A 68 -14.60 7.47 -11.44
CA GLN A 68 -13.77 7.51 -12.63
C GLN A 68 -14.33 6.61 -13.75
N TRP A 69 -14.68 5.35 -13.43
CA TRP A 69 -15.23 4.42 -14.41
C TRP A 69 -16.56 4.92 -14.99
N GLN A 70 -17.43 5.47 -14.17
CA GLN A 70 -18.68 6.09 -14.59
C GLN A 70 -18.45 7.23 -15.60
N ARG A 71 -17.48 8.10 -15.33
CA ARG A 71 -17.08 9.18 -16.27
C ARG A 71 -16.49 8.64 -17.56
N CYS A 72 -15.66 7.59 -17.51
CA CYS A 72 -14.99 7.02 -18.67
C CYS A 72 -15.97 6.37 -19.66
N PHE A 73 -17.05 5.79 -19.18
CA PHE A 73 -17.94 4.97 -20.01
C PHE A 73 -19.30 5.65 -20.31
N GLY A 74 -19.41 6.96 -19.99
CA GLY A 74 -20.55 7.79 -20.45
C GLY A 74 -21.91 7.35 -19.92
N ASN A 75 -21.93 6.53 -18.89
CA ASN A 75 -23.16 6.20 -18.22
C ASN A 75 -23.55 7.40 -17.34
N ASP A 76 -24.60 8.10 -17.71
CA ASP A 76 -25.41 8.93 -16.82
C ASP A 76 -26.06 8.02 -15.72
N PHE A 77 -25.24 7.22 -15.07
CA PHE A 77 -25.57 6.82 -13.72
C PHE A 77 -25.53 8.14 -12.96
N ALA A 78 -26.73 8.71 -12.78
CA ALA A 78 -26.95 9.74 -11.80
C ALA A 78 -25.98 9.46 -10.66
N GLU A 79 -25.14 10.44 -10.30
CA GLU A 79 -24.41 10.36 -9.05
C GLU A 79 -25.31 9.58 -8.12
N SER A 80 -24.95 8.32 -7.85
CA SER A 80 -25.40 7.68 -6.66
C SER A 80 -24.76 8.56 -5.59
N ALA A 81 -25.35 9.76 -5.46
CA ALA A 81 -25.31 10.44 -4.21
C ALA A 81 -25.54 9.30 -3.25
N LEU A 82 -24.53 8.98 -2.45
CA LEU A 82 -24.74 8.26 -1.21
C LEU A 82 -26.20 8.55 -0.87
N PRO A 83 -27.07 7.58 -0.59
CA PRO A 83 -28.28 7.93 0.12
C PRO A 83 -27.74 8.64 1.36
N ALA A 84 -27.41 9.93 1.20
CA ALA A 84 -27.37 10.83 2.29
C ALA A 84 -28.71 10.53 2.89
N LEU A 85 -28.74 9.84 4.03
CA LEU A 85 -29.95 9.72 4.81
C LEU A 85 -30.57 11.09 4.63
N GLU A 86 -31.64 11.18 3.84
CA GLU A 86 -32.19 12.47 3.42
C GLU A 86 -32.74 13.10 4.68
N GLY A 87 -31.81 13.65 5.47
CA GLY A 87 -32.13 14.35 6.67
C GLY A 87 -33.06 15.50 6.28
N ASN A 88 -34.19 15.61 6.92
CA ASN A 88 -35.19 16.61 6.61
C ASN A 88 -34.90 17.99 7.22
N VAL A 89 -33.83 18.12 8.00
CA VAL A 89 -33.49 19.35 8.70
C VAL A 89 -32.48 20.20 7.92
N LYS A 90 -32.92 21.40 7.52
CA LYS A 90 -32.06 22.36 6.80
C LYS A 90 -31.02 22.97 7.73
N HIS A 91 -29.78 23.05 7.25
CA HIS A 91 -28.71 23.81 7.95
C HIS A 91 -28.97 25.32 7.84
N PRO A 92 -28.86 26.07 8.95
CA PRO A 92 -28.94 27.54 8.89
C PRO A 92 -27.78 28.15 8.06
N VAL A 93 -26.60 27.54 8.12
CA VAL A 93 -25.43 27.82 7.30
C VAL A 93 -24.99 26.50 6.67
N ALA A 94 -24.75 26.47 5.37
CA ALA A 94 -24.34 25.25 4.69
C ALA A 94 -23.11 24.61 5.37
N HIS A 95 -23.16 23.30 5.61
CA HIS A 95 -22.02 22.58 6.17
C HIS A 95 -21.00 22.36 5.06
N THR A 96 -19.88 23.07 5.12
CA THR A 96 -18.84 22.98 4.10
C THR A 96 -17.92 21.79 4.31
N GLY A 97 -17.25 21.33 3.25
CA GLY A 97 -16.15 20.37 3.30
C GLY A 97 -14.80 21.07 3.40
N VAL A 98 -13.76 20.27 3.45
CA VAL A 98 -12.37 20.73 3.52
C VAL A 98 -11.61 20.25 2.28
N ARG A 99 -11.00 21.18 1.54
CA ARG A 99 -10.13 20.87 0.40
C ARG A 99 -8.95 19.99 0.85
N LYS A 100 -8.54 19.04 0.02
CA LYS A 100 -7.41 18.15 0.32
C LYS A 100 -6.15 18.64 -0.41
N ALA A 101 -5.03 18.83 0.32
CA ALA A 101 -3.71 19.01 -0.25
C ALA A 101 -3.13 17.63 -0.59
N ALA A 102 -2.69 17.45 -1.84
CA ALA A 102 -2.10 16.20 -2.30
C ALA A 102 -0.67 15.99 -1.77
N SER A 103 0.06 17.08 -1.49
CA SER A 103 1.44 17.03 -1.01
C SER A 103 1.78 18.26 -0.18
N LYS A 104 3.01 18.28 0.40
CA LYS A 104 3.57 19.44 1.10
C LYS A 104 3.67 20.67 0.20
N GLU A 105 4.10 20.46 -1.04
CA GLU A 105 4.24 21.52 -2.06
C GLU A 105 2.87 22.12 -2.39
N ALA A 106 1.84 21.30 -2.58
CA ALA A 106 0.48 21.76 -2.82
C ALA A 106 -0.06 22.58 -1.63
N LEU A 107 0.24 22.16 -0.39
CA LEU A 107 -0.10 22.94 0.80
C LEU A 107 0.68 24.26 0.84
N GLY A 108 1.99 24.24 0.53
CA GLY A 108 2.83 25.44 0.47
C GLY A 108 2.32 26.45 -0.57
N HIS A 109 1.91 26.00 -1.74
CA HIS A 109 1.27 26.85 -2.75
C HIS A 109 -0.04 27.48 -2.25
N TRP A 110 -0.87 26.70 -1.56
CA TRP A 110 -2.12 27.23 -0.98
C TRP A 110 -1.84 28.26 0.12
N MET A 111 -0.80 28.07 0.95
CA MET A 111 -0.41 29.00 2.01
C MET A 111 0.23 30.28 1.48
N HIS A 112 0.84 30.24 0.29
CA HIS A 112 1.58 31.36 -0.28
C HIS A 112 0.71 32.63 -0.41
N GLY A 113 1.22 33.74 0.11
CA GLY A 113 0.53 35.04 0.09
C GLY A 113 -0.64 35.17 1.07
N ARG A 114 -1.02 34.12 1.79
CA ARG A 114 -2.07 34.16 2.81
C ARG A 114 -1.49 34.62 4.15
N LYS A 115 -2.26 35.40 4.89
CA LYS A 115 -1.89 35.87 6.22
C LYS A 115 -2.84 35.29 7.28
N ASN A 116 -2.46 35.39 8.57
CA ASN A 116 -3.28 34.93 9.68
C ASN A 116 -3.75 33.48 9.53
N LEU A 117 -2.80 32.58 9.23
CA LEU A 117 -3.08 31.17 9.12
C LEU A 117 -3.00 30.47 10.49
N TRP A 118 -3.88 29.50 10.67
CA TRP A 118 -3.99 28.66 11.85
C TRP A 118 -4.06 27.21 11.47
N MET A 119 -3.54 26.33 12.31
CA MET A 119 -3.57 24.90 12.10
C MET A 119 -4.32 24.19 13.23
N GLN A 120 -5.00 23.10 12.89
CA GLN A 120 -5.79 22.25 13.77
C GLN A 120 -5.54 20.78 13.43
N PRO A 121 -5.61 19.85 14.42
CA PRO A 121 -5.65 18.43 14.09
C PRO A 121 -6.90 18.14 13.23
N LYS A 122 -6.75 17.32 12.22
CA LYS A 122 -7.91 16.81 11.51
C LYS A 122 -8.49 15.65 12.33
N VAL A 123 -9.42 16.01 13.20
CA VAL A 123 -10.09 15.05 14.09
C VAL A 123 -10.91 14.06 13.27
N ASP A 124 -10.78 12.78 13.58
CA ASP A 124 -11.51 11.70 12.91
C ASP A 124 -12.80 11.36 13.68
N GLY A 125 -13.92 11.81 13.16
CA GLY A 125 -15.22 11.71 13.79
C GLY A 125 -16.37 11.86 12.79
N VAL A 126 -17.50 12.32 13.25
CA VAL A 126 -18.68 12.64 12.43
C VAL A 126 -19.05 14.10 12.52
N ALA A 127 -19.22 14.73 11.38
CA ALA A 127 -19.48 16.15 11.30
C ALA A 127 -20.89 16.50 11.79
N VAL A 128 -20.98 17.57 12.57
CA VAL A 128 -22.23 18.07 13.18
C VAL A 128 -22.30 19.59 13.10
N THR A 129 -23.50 20.10 12.87
CA THR A 129 -23.83 21.53 13.08
C THR A 129 -24.61 21.67 14.37
N LEU A 130 -24.11 22.51 15.29
CA LEU A 130 -24.79 22.90 16.52
C LEU A 130 -25.43 24.28 16.34
N VAL A 131 -26.69 24.42 16.70
CA VAL A 131 -27.42 25.69 16.61
C VAL A 131 -27.86 26.10 18.00
N TYR A 132 -27.36 27.24 18.48
CA TYR A 132 -27.77 27.84 19.73
C TYR A 132 -28.73 29.00 19.47
N ARG A 133 -29.78 29.09 20.29
CA ARG A 133 -30.75 30.17 20.28
C ARG A 133 -31.09 30.57 21.74
N ASN A 134 -31.03 31.83 22.02
CA ASN A 134 -31.27 32.38 23.37
C ASN A 134 -30.48 31.62 24.46
N GLY A 135 -29.22 31.32 24.16
CA GLY A 135 -28.32 30.62 25.05
C GLY A 135 -28.53 29.10 25.17
N LYS A 136 -29.53 28.51 24.52
CA LYS A 136 -29.82 27.06 24.61
C LYS A 136 -29.51 26.33 23.32
N LEU A 137 -29.04 25.07 23.44
CA LEU A 137 -28.87 24.20 22.30
C LEU A 137 -30.25 23.87 21.69
N ALA A 138 -30.60 24.59 20.60
CA ALA A 138 -31.86 24.46 19.90
C ALA A 138 -31.86 23.24 18.96
N ARG A 139 -30.78 23.05 18.19
CA ARG A 139 -30.64 21.92 17.27
C ARG A 139 -29.21 21.42 17.15
N ALA A 140 -29.10 20.12 16.86
CA ALA A 140 -27.87 19.50 16.37
C ALA A 140 -28.22 18.72 15.11
N ILE A 141 -27.49 18.94 14.01
CA ILE A 141 -27.83 18.45 12.67
C ILE A 141 -26.62 17.70 12.12
N SER A 142 -26.80 16.45 11.65
CA SER A 142 -25.74 15.73 10.96
C SER A 142 -25.34 16.46 9.67
N ARG A 143 -24.14 16.24 9.16
CA ARG A 143 -23.69 16.90 7.93
C ARG A 143 -24.67 16.67 6.76
N GLY A 144 -25.18 15.43 6.57
CA GLY A 144 -25.99 15.06 5.43
C GLY A 144 -25.30 15.44 4.10
N ASN A 145 -26.05 16.06 3.19
CA ASN A 145 -25.52 16.60 1.92
C ASN A 145 -24.92 18.02 2.03
N GLY A 146 -24.81 18.54 3.26
CA GLY A 146 -24.32 19.90 3.55
C GLY A 146 -25.40 20.98 3.51
N LEU A 147 -26.55 20.77 2.89
CA LEU A 147 -27.73 21.65 2.93
C LEU A 147 -28.78 21.15 3.92
N LYS A 148 -28.94 19.84 4.02
CA LYS A 148 -29.85 19.17 4.93
C LYS A 148 -29.16 18.00 5.59
N GLY A 149 -29.52 17.70 6.83
CA GLY A 149 -29.06 16.57 7.59
C GLY A 149 -30.13 16.02 8.52
N GLU A 150 -29.82 14.97 9.27
CA GLU A 150 -30.71 14.40 10.28
C GLU A 150 -30.71 15.21 11.57
N ASP A 151 -31.83 15.20 12.27
CA ASP A 151 -31.95 15.79 13.59
C ASP A 151 -31.30 14.90 14.66
N TRP A 152 -30.12 15.29 15.08
CA TRP A 152 -29.37 14.63 16.16
C TRP A 152 -29.55 15.30 17.52
N THR A 153 -30.46 16.27 17.66
CA THR A 153 -30.61 17.08 18.86
C THR A 153 -30.80 16.26 20.13
N ALA A 154 -31.69 15.26 20.10
CA ALA A 154 -31.94 14.40 21.26
C ALA A 154 -30.68 13.63 21.68
N ARG A 155 -29.91 13.13 20.71
CA ARG A 155 -28.67 12.39 20.95
C ARG A 155 -27.55 13.28 21.48
N VAL A 156 -27.34 14.44 20.85
CA VAL A 156 -26.29 15.39 21.26
C VAL A 156 -26.54 15.91 22.66
N ARG A 157 -27.80 16.05 23.09
CA ARG A 157 -28.12 16.41 24.47
C ARG A 157 -27.65 15.39 25.50
N LEU A 158 -27.44 14.15 25.13
CA LEU A 158 -26.89 13.09 25.99
C LEU A 158 -25.36 13.09 26.05
N ILE A 159 -24.68 13.88 25.19
CA ILE A 159 -23.23 13.97 25.16
C ILE A 159 -22.75 15.01 26.20
N PRO A 160 -22.01 14.61 27.25
CA PRO A 160 -21.59 15.54 28.31
C PRO A 160 -20.67 16.66 27.82
N SER A 161 -19.83 16.40 26.84
CA SER A 161 -18.85 17.36 26.30
C SER A 161 -19.47 18.47 25.44
N VAL A 162 -20.78 18.36 25.08
CA VAL A 162 -21.49 19.41 24.34
C VAL A 162 -22.27 20.27 25.34
N PRO A 163 -21.94 21.58 25.53
CA PRO A 163 -22.69 22.49 26.36
C PRO A 163 -24.15 22.59 25.94
N LYS A 164 -25.07 22.47 26.88
CA LYS A 164 -26.52 22.61 26.64
C LYS A 164 -26.95 24.04 26.69
N GLU A 165 -26.20 24.85 27.45
CA GLU A 165 -26.40 26.29 27.61
C GLU A 165 -25.07 27.03 27.39
N VAL A 166 -25.15 28.14 26.70
CA VAL A 166 -24.02 29.03 26.40
C VAL A 166 -24.48 30.48 26.58
N SER A 167 -23.53 31.39 26.72
CA SER A 167 -23.80 32.82 26.92
C SER A 167 -22.95 33.68 25.97
N GLY A 168 -23.08 34.99 26.08
CA GLY A 168 -22.30 35.95 25.30
C GLY A 168 -22.55 35.84 23.79
N ALA A 169 -21.49 35.91 23.01
CA ALA A 169 -21.53 35.84 21.55
C ALA A 169 -22.08 34.49 21.01
N LEU A 170 -21.99 33.42 21.80
CA LEU A 170 -22.47 32.10 21.45
C LEU A 170 -23.98 31.91 21.62
N ALA A 171 -24.68 32.79 22.38
CA ALA A 171 -26.09 32.64 22.69
C ALA A 171 -27.01 32.51 21.46
N ASN A 172 -26.63 33.13 20.34
CA ASN A 172 -27.29 32.96 19.04
C ASN A 172 -26.25 32.66 17.97
N SER A 173 -25.83 31.41 17.89
CA SER A 173 -24.73 31.00 17.02
C SER A 173 -25.00 29.72 16.26
N VAL A 174 -24.27 29.52 15.17
CA VAL A 174 -24.17 28.27 14.43
C VAL A 174 -22.71 27.83 14.52
N LEU A 175 -22.45 26.63 15.00
CA LEU A 175 -21.12 26.06 15.10
C LEU A 175 -21.05 24.81 14.26
N GLN A 176 -19.93 24.62 13.54
CA GLN A 176 -19.65 23.36 12.84
C GLN A 176 -18.49 22.66 13.53
N GLY A 177 -18.64 21.39 13.79
CA GLY A 177 -17.69 20.61 14.56
C GLY A 177 -17.67 19.14 14.17
N GLU A 178 -16.82 18.41 14.86
CA GLU A 178 -16.66 16.97 14.71
C GLU A 178 -16.95 16.31 16.05
N LEU A 179 -17.94 15.41 16.09
CA LEU A 179 -18.17 14.50 17.21
C LEU A 179 -17.22 13.32 17.07
N PHE A 180 -16.44 13.05 18.10
CA PHE A 180 -15.41 12.01 18.04
C PHE A 180 -15.44 11.10 19.28
N TRP A 181 -14.87 9.92 19.16
CA TRP A 181 -14.70 9.02 20.30
C TRP A 181 -13.56 9.52 21.19
N LEU A 182 -13.90 9.93 22.41
CA LEU A 182 -12.94 10.38 23.41
C LEU A 182 -12.08 9.21 23.89
N ARG A 183 -10.77 9.32 23.77
CA ARG A 183 -9.80 8.30 24.12
C ARG A 183 -8.70 8.91 24.97
N GLU A 184 -8.35 8.27 26.06
CA GLU A 184 -7.17 8.64 26.80
C GLU A 184 -5.92 8.09 26.10
N ASN A 185 -4.88 8.93 25.99
CA ASN A 185 -3.56 8.55 25.47
C ASN A 185 -3.55 7.91 24.07
N HIS A 186 -4.40 8.36 23.16
CA HIS A 186 -4.43 7.83 21.79
C HIS A 186 -3.23 8.33 20.99
N VAL A 187 -2.33 7.41 20.56
CA VAL A 187 -1.21 7.69 19.66
C VAL A 187 -1.56 7.16 18.26
N GLN A 188 -1.85 8.07 17.33
CA GLN A 188 -2.38 7.73 16.01
C GLN A 188 -1.48 6.76 15.23
N ARG A 189 -0.16 6.98 15.24
CA ARG A 189 0.79 6.12 14.50
C ARG A 189 0.79 4.67 14.99
N GLN A 190 0.51 4.44 16.25
CA GLN A 190 0.53 3.11 16.86
C GLN A 190 -0.84 2.44 16.82
N MET A 191 -1.91 3.21 17.04
CA MET A 191 -3.26 2.70 17.25
C MET A 191 -4.15 2.81 16.00
N GLY A 192 -3.78 3.64 15.02
CA GLY A 192 -4.59 3.91 13.83
C GLY A 192 -5.95 4.53 14.16
N GLY A 193 -6.85 4.58 13.20
CA GLY A 193 -8.19 5.16 13.36
C GLY A 193 -9.15 4.31 14.21
N MET A 194 -8.90 3.01 14.40
CA MET A 194 -9.66 2.07 15.25
C MET A 194 -11.18 2.07 15.01
N ASN A 195 -11.64 2.40 13.80
CA ASN A 195 -13.05 2.59 13.46
C ASN A 195 -13.76 3.64 14.37
N ALA A 196 -13.00 4.61 14.89
CA ALA A 196 -13.51 5.61 15.82
C ALA A 196 -14.73 6.35 15.24
N ARG A 197 -14.62 6.77 13.99
CA ARG A 197 -15.69 7.45 13.26
C ARG A 197 -16.94 6.57 13.11
N ALA A 198 -16.81 5.31 12.67
CA ALA A 198 -17.93 4.40 12.50
C ALA A 198 -18.65 4.13 13.83
N LYS A 199 -17.92 4.02 14.93
CA LYS A 199 -18.51 3.83 16.26
C LYS A 199 -19.36 5.02 16.69
N VAL A 200 -18.87 6.25 16.49
CA VAL A 200 -19.63 7.47 16.81
C VAL A 200 -20.84 7.60 15.88
N ALA A 201 -20.68 7.37 14.58
CA ALA A 201 -21.79 7.36 13.62
C ALA A 201 -22.89 6.38 14.05
N GLY A 202 -22.50 5.13 14.36
CA GLY A 202 -23.45 4.12 14.84
C GLY A 202 -24.13 4.50 16.17
N ALA A 203 -23.43 5.19 17.10
CA ALA A 203 -24.03 5.68 18.34
C ALA A 203 -25.05 6.78 18.08
N MET A 204 -24.80 7.66 17.11
CA MET A 204 -25.71 8.73 16.73
C MET A 204 -26.96 8.22 16.00
N MET A 205 -26.89 7.10 15.29
CA MET A 205 -28.00 6.54 14.51
C MET A 205 -28.93 5.60 15.31
N ARG A 206 -28.45 5.00 16.41
CA ARG A 206 -29.26 4.05 17.21
C ARG A 206 -30.29 4.77 18.07
N GLN A 207 -31.50 4.21 18.15
CA GLN A 207 -32.58 4.79 18.97
C GLN A 207 -32.43 4.54 20.48
N LYS A 208 -31.72 3.47 20.88
CA LYS A 208 -31.49 3.12 22.30
C LYS A 208 -30.28 3.85 22.85
N ASP A 209 -30.29 4.14 24.15
CA ASP A 209 -29.16 4.74 24.86
C ASP A 209 -27.91 3.88 24.68
N ASN A 210 -26.81 4.55 24.40
CA ASN A 210 -25.52 3.92 24.15
C ASN A 210 -24.48 4.56 25.08
N ALA A 211 -23.78 3.74 25.86
CA ALA A 211 -22.68 4.17 26.73
C ALA A 211 -21.59 4.97 25.97
N LEU A 212 -21.50 4.82 24.65
CA LEU A 212 -20.53 5.56 23.83
C LEU A 212 -20.85 7.06 23.78
N LEU A 213 -22.12 7.48 23.97
CA LEU A 213 -22.49 8.90 24.00
C LEU A 213 -21.81 9.62 25.17
N SER A 214 -21.62 8.97 26.32
CA SER A 214 -20.89 9.52 27.46
C SER A 214 -19.38 9.63 27.21
N GLN A 215 -18.85 8.88 26.24
CA GLN A 215 -17.46 8.88 25.81
C GLN A 215 -17.26 9.65 24.49
N THR A 216 -18.22 10.46 24.07
CA THR A 216 -18.13 11.26 22.84
C THR A 216 -17.69 12.67 23.18
N GLY A 217 -16.64 13.13 22.50
CA GLY A 217 -16.14 14.51 22.54
C GLY A 217 -16.64 15.33 21.37
N ILE A 218 -16.46 16.66 21.46
CA ILE A 218 -16.74 17.61 20.40
C ILE A 218 -15.51 18.49 20.13
N PHE A 219 -15.18 18.69 18.85
CA PHE A 219 -14.17 19.64 18.40
C PHE A 219 -14.82 20.63 17.43
N ILE A 220 -14.92 21.90 17.83
CA ILE A 220 -15.49 22.94 16.97
C ILE A 220 -14.40 23.44 16.03
N TRP A 221 -14.53 23.17 14.75
CA TRP A 221 -13.56 23.59 13.76
C TRP A 221 -13.99 24.87 13.00
N ALA A 222 -15.28 25.26 13.05
CA ALA A 222 -15.74 26.49 12.43
C ALA A 222 -16.88 27.14 13.22
N TRP A 223 -16.85 28.47 13.21
CA TRP A 223 -17.90 29.32 13.73
C TRP A 223 -18.24 30.38 12.67
N PRO A 224 -19.19 30.10 11.76
CA PRO A 224 -19.69 31.11 10.82
C PRO A 224 -20.20 32.34 11.55
N ASP A 225 -19.85 33.51 11.05
CA ASP A 225 -20.26 34.79 11.60
C ASP A 225 -19.90 35.04 13.08
N GLY A 226 -18.89 34.29 13.57
CA GLY A 226 -18.32 34.51 14.90
C GLY A 226 -17.46 35.78 14.98
N PRO A 227 -16.94 36.11 16.16
CA PRO A 227 -16.07 37.28 16.36
C PRO A 227 -14.93 37.35 15.35
N LYS A 228 -14.54 38.54 14.92
CA LYS A 228 -13.34 38.71 14.11
C LYS A 228 -12.09 38.38 14.93
N GLY A 229 -11.13 37.74 14.30
CA GLY A 229 -9.91 37.26 14.95
C GLY A 229 -10.05 35.87 15.58
N MET A 230 -9.03 35.06 15.41
CA MET A 230 -9.05 33.66 15.89
C MET A 230 -8.94 33.60 17.41
N GLU A 231 -8.11 34.43 18.02
CA GLU A 231 -7.92 34.49 19.46
C GLU A 231 -9.24 34.75 20.22
N ASN A 232 -10.03 35.73 19.74
CA ASN A 232 -11.34 36.04 20.34
C ASN A 232 -12.30 34.85 20.21
N ARG A 233 -12.34 34.20 19.02
CA ARG A 233 -13.16 32.99 18.83
C ARG A 233 -12.77 31.87 19.78
N LEU A 234 -11.46 31.60 19.91
CA LEU A 234 -10.94 30.58 20.81
C LEU A 234 -11.24 30.87 22.28
N SER A 235 -11.13 32.11 22.69
CA SER A 235 -11.47 32.57 24.06
C SER A 235 -12.95 32.32 24.35
N GLU A 236 -13.84 32.77 23.48
CA GLU A 236 -15.29 32.58 23.62
C GLU A 236 -15.68 31.10 23.65
N LEU A 237 -15.14 30.30 22.71
CA LEU A 237 -15.39 28.86 22.65
C LEU A 237 -14.88 28.16 23.93
N SER A 238 -13.70 28.50 24.41
CA SER A 238 -13.13 27.92 25.63
C SER A 238 -13.97 28.26 26.86
N SER A 239 -14.40 29.51 27.00
CA SER A 239 -15.24 29.97 28.10
C SER A 239 -16.61 29.30 28.12
N ALA A 240 -17.11 28.92 26.96
CA ALA A 240 -18.38 28.18 26.81
C ALA A 240 -18.25 26.65 26.98
N GLY A 241 -17.04 26.12 27.25
CA GLY A 241 -16.80 24.70 27.47
C GLY A 241 -16.23 23.90 26.25
N PHE A 242 -15.97 24.56 25.11
CA PHE A 242 -15.31 23.92 23.96
C PHE A 242 -13.77 24.05 24.06
N SER A 243 -13.21 23.63 25.18
CA SER A 243 -11.79 23.84 25.53
C SER A 243 -10.80 23.16 24.60
N LEU A 244 -11.15 22.02 24.01
CA LEU A 244 -10.27 21.27 23.09
C LEU A 244 -9.96 22.08 21.82
N THR A 245 -10.91 22.86 21.32
CA THR A 245 -10.71 23.72 20.15
C THR A 245 -9.61 24.75 20.43
N ALA A 246 -9.67 25.44 21.56
CA ALA A 246 -8.65 26.42 21.94
C ALA A 246 -7.28 25.75 22.15
N ARG A 247 -7.26 24.61 22.83
CA ARG A 247 -6.02 23.88 23.14
C ARG A 247 -5.25 23.42 21.88
N TYR A 248 -5.96 23.01 20.83
CA TYR A 248 -5.35 22.41 19.64
C TYR A 248 -5.43 23.28 18.38
N THR A 249 -5.81 24.55 18.49
CA THR A 249 -5.75 25.53 17.40
C THR A 249 -4.53 26.43 17.59
N LEU A 250 -3.54 26.33 16.68
CA LEU A 250 -2.25 27.00 16.80
C LEU A 250 -2.00 27.91 15.60
N PRO A 251 -1.39 29.10 15.79
CA PRO A 251 -1.00 29.96 14.68
C PRO A 251 0.13 29.32 13.86
N VAL A 252 0.16 29.57 12.55
CA VAL A 252 1.20 29.06 11.66
C VAL A 252 1.51 30.04 10.53
N GLN A 253 2.78 30.09 10.11
CA GLN A 253 3.24 30.97 9.03
C GLN A 253 3.91 30.21 7.89
N ALA A 254 4.52 29.04 8.16
CA ALA A 254 5.32 28.29 7.21
C ALA A 254 4.85 26.84 7.10
N VAL A 255 4.96 26.28 5.89
CA VAL A 255 4.58 24.88 5.61
C VAL A 255 5.42 23.87 6.40
N ASP A 256 6.69 24.19 6.67
CA ASP A 256 7.55 23.32 7.50
C ASP A 256 7.08 23.22 8.95
N ALA A 257 6.50 24.30 9.50
CA ALA A 257 5.89 24.27 10.83
C ALA A 257 4.62 23.39 10.83
N VAL A 258 3.84 23.42 9.74
CA VAL A 258 2.69 22.51 9.58
C VAL A 258 3.13 21.05 9.53
N GLU A 259 4.17 20.74 8.77
CA GLU A 259 4.73 19.38 8.68
C GLU A 259 5.21 18.88 10.04
N LYS A 260 6.00 19.70 10.75
CA LYS A 260 6.48 19.37 12.08
C LYS A 260 5.34 19.08 13.05
N GLN A 261 4.30 19.91 13.04
CA GLN A 261 3.15 19.73 13.92
C GLN A 261 2.29 18.53 13.51
N ARG A 262 2.13 18.28 12.21
CA ARG A 262 1.45 17.10 11.67
C ARG A 262 2.10 15.79 12.15
N LEU A 263 3.44 15.73 12.10
CA LEU A 263 4.22 14.59 12.61
C LEU A 263 4.14 14.49 14.14
N ALA A 264 4.17 15.63 14.85
CA ALA A 264 4.01 15.65 16.29
C ALA A 264 2.66 15.06 16.71
N TRP A 265 1.54 15.51 16.13
CA TRP A 265 0.21 14.98 16.47
C TRP A 265 0.01 13.52 16.06
N GLN A 266 0.72 13.03 15.05
CA GLN A 266 0.69 11.62 14.68
C GLN A 266 1.38 10.71 15.72
N ASN A 267 2.42 11.24 16.40
CA ASN A 267 3.32 10.47 17.28
C ASN A 267 3.10 10.73 18.77
N THR A 268 2.30 11.73 19.15
CA THR A 268 2.00 12.06 20.56
C THR A 268 0.59 11.62 20.93
N ALA A 269 0.38 11.47 22.25
CA ALA A 269 -0.92 11.14 22.79
C ALA A 269 -1.90 12.31 22.63
N LEU A 270 -3.06 12.03 22.02
CA LEU A 270 -4.19 12.96 21.86
C LEU A 270 -5.45 12.34 22.46
N PRO A 271 -6.46 13.15 22.81
CA PRO A 271 -7.74 12.62 23.31
C PRO A 271 -8.67 12.12 22.21
N PHE A 272 -8.22 12.09 20.96
CA PHE A 272 -8.98 11.69 19.77
C PHE A 272 -8.09 11.08 18.69
N ALA A 273 -8.70 10.31 17.81
CA ALA A 273 -8.07 9.86 16.56
C ALA A 273 -7.99 11.03 15.56
N THR A 274 -6.94 11.03 14.73
CA THR A 274 -6.73 12.05 13.68
C THR A 274 -6.37 11.39 12.37
N ASP A 275 -6.71 12.01 11.24
CA ASP A 275 -6.30 11.56 9.91
C ASP A 275 -5.40 12.55 9.16
N GLY A 276 -4.93 13.59 9.86
CA GLY A 276 -4.03 14.61 9.32
C GLY A 276 -4.06 15.91 10.10
N ILE A 277 -3.76 16.99 9.38
CA ILE A 277 -3.79 18.37 9.87
C ILE A 277 -4.65 19.23 8.94
N VAL A 278 -5.29 20.23 9.50
CA VAL A 278 -6.06 21.26 8.78
C VAL A 278 -5.36 22.60 8.94
N VAL A 279 -5.20 23.34 7.85
CA VAL A 279 -4.74 24.73 7.86
C VAL A 279 -5.89 25.61 7.36
N ARG A 280 -6.10 26.73 8.03
CA ARG A 280 -7.20 27.65 7.73
C ARG A 280 -6.78 29.10 7.89
N SER A 281 -7.44 29.99 7.15
CA SER A 281 -7.37 31.43 7.43
C SER A 281 -8.18 31.77 8.70
N ALA A 282 -7.70 32.73 9.49
CA ALA A 282 -8.47 33.26 10.61
C ALA A 282 -9.81 33.87 10.14
N GLU A 283 -9.78 34.49 8.97
CA GLU A 283 -10.97 35.04 8.33
C GLU A 283 -11.61 34.00 7.42
N SER A 284 -12.90 33.83 7.54
CA SER A 284 -13.75 33.03 6.66
C SER A 284 -14.79 33.93 5.99
N PRO A 285 -15.31 33.56 4.82
CA PRO A 285 -16.45 34.26 4.23
C PRO A 285 -17.64 34.30 5.20
N THR A 286 -18.60 35.20 4.96
CA THR A 286 -19.85 35.25 5.73
C THR A 286 -20.63 33.96 5.59
N GLY A 287 -21.33 33.54 6.64
CA GLY A 287 -22.05 32.26 6.67
C GLY A 287 -23.04 32.10 5.52
N GLU A 288 -23.67 33.16 5.06
CA GLU A 288 -24.59 33.15 3.93
C GLU A 288 -23.94 32.70 2.60
N SER A 289 -22.63 32.93 2.46
CA SER A 289 -21.87 32.55 1.26
C SER A 289 -21.30 31.13 1.27
N TRP A 290 -21.50 30.38 2.36
CA TRP A 290 -21.00 29.01 2.47
C TRP A 290 -21.82 28.06 1.60
N LEU A 291 -21.11 27.18 0.88
CA LEU A 291 -21.71 26.17 0.01
C LEU A 291 -21.33 24.76 0.50
N PRO A 292 -22.15 23.75 0.24
CA PRO A 292 -21.72 22.37 0.37
C PRO A 292 -20.55 22.12 -0.57
N GLY A 293 -19.48 21.53 -0.09
CA GLY A 293 -18.28 21.30 -0.89
C GLY A 293 -17.04 21.86 -0.21
N GLU A 294 -16.04 22.29 -0.97
CA GLU A 294 -14.73 22.68 -0.46
C GLU A 294 -14.62 24.21 -0.33
N GLY A 295 -14.43 24.70 0.89
CA GLY A 295 -14.15 26.11 1.14
C GLY A 295 -12.72 26.51 0.75
N ASN A 296 -12.55 27.68 0.12
CA ASN A 296 -11.22 28.19 -0.28
C ASN A 296 -10.34 28.65 0.90
N TRP A 297 -10.91 28.84 2.08
CA TRP A 297 -10.27 29.37 3.27
C TRP A 297 -9.73 28.29 4.22
N ILE A 298 -9.88 27.02 3.85
CA ILE A 298 -9.51 25.85 4.65
C ILE A 298 -9.00 24.72 3.77
N ILE A 299 -7.92 24.07 4.20
CA ILE A 299 -7.31 22.95 3.49
C ILE A 299 -6.81 21.91 4.50
N ALA A 300 -6.92 20.63 4.16
CA ALA A 300 -6.43 19.52 4.96
C ALA A 300 -5.27 18.81 4.27
N TRP A 301 -4.27 18.43 5.05
CA TRP A 301 -3.18 17.55 4.61
C TRP A 301 -3.21 16.28 5.44
N LYS A 302 -3.71 15.21 4.82
CA LYS A 302 -3.85 13.90 5.47
C LYS A 302 -2.50 13.24 5.74
N TYR A 303 -2.46 12.29 6.68
CA TYR A 303 -1.32 11.40 6.84
C TYR A 303 -1.14 10.55 5.58
N SER A 304 0.10 10.13 5.32
CA SER A 304 0.33 9.14 4.27
C SER A 304 -0.39 7.85 4.64
N PRO A 305 -1.17 7.26 3.73
CA PRO A 305 -1.90 6.05 4.05
C PRO A 305 -0.93 4.91 4.34
N ALA A 306 -1.17 4.16 5.43
CA ALA A 306 -0.39 2.98 5.78
C ALA A 306 -0.56 1.84 4.77
N ALA A 307 -1.64 1.87 3.99
CA ALA A 307 -1.97 0.90 2.97
C ALA A 307 -2.65 1.57 1.77
N GLN A 308 -2.52 0.97 0.59
CA GLN A 308 -3.15 1.43 -0.65
C GLN A 308 -3.93 0.28 -1.29
N VAL A 309 -4.98 0.61 -2.03
CA VAL A 309 -5.64 -0.32 -2.91
C VAL A 309 -5.00 -0.26 -4.29
N ALA A 310 -4.63 -1.42 -4.81
CA ALA A 310 -4.04 -1.55 -6.14
C ALA A 310 -4.81 -2.60 -6.96
N GLU A 311 -5.03 -2.31 -8.23
CA GLU A 311 -5.58 -3.28 -9.17
C GLU A 311 -4.51 -4.30 -9.56
N VAL A 312 -4.87 -5.57 -9.52
CA VAL A 312 -4.04 -6.65 -10.05
C VAL A 312 -4.10 -6.61 -11.57
N ARG A 313 -2.98 -6.29 -12.21
CA ARG A 313 -2.86 -6.26 -13.67
C ARG A 313 -2.56 -7.63 -14.25
N ASN A 314 -1.71 -8.40 -13.57
CA ASN A 314 -1.33 -9.74 -13.99
C ASN A 314 -0.85 -10.57 -12.81
N ILE A 315 -0.88 -11.90 -12.96
CA ILE A 315 -0.27 -12.85 -12.05
C ILE A 315 0.95 -13.46 -12.74
N LEU A 316 2.10 -13.30 -12.11
CA LEU A 316 3.37 -13.78 -12.62
C LEU A 316 3.82 -14.98 -11.80
N PHE A 317 4.25 -16.03 -12.49
CA PHE A 317 4.86 -17.20 -11.87
C PHE A 317 6.36 -17.17 -12.10
N SER A 318 7.13 -17.47 -11.06
CA SER A 318 8.58 -17.57 -11.14
C SER A 318 9.00 -18.90 -10.56
N VAL A 319 9.72 -19.67 -11.37
CA VAL A 319 10.24 -20.99 -10.97
C VAL A 319 11.63 -20.79 -10.37
N GLY A 320 11.78 -21.16 -9.11
CA GLY A 320 13.08 -21.10 -8.42
C GLY A 320 13.96 -22.29 -8.78
N ARG A 321 15.28 -22.19 -8.47
CA ARG A 321 16.27 -23.25 -8.72
C ARG A 321 15.91 -24.63 -8.15
N THR A 322 15.13 -24.67 -7.08
CA THR A 322 14.68 -25.93 -6.45
C THR A 322 13.35 -26.44 -6.96
N GLY A 323 12.81 -25.82 -8.02
CA GLY A 323 11.49 -26.15 -8.56
C GLY A 323 10.31 -25.54 -7.82
N LYS A 324 10.53 -24.83 -6.71
CA LYS A 324 9.46 -24.10 -6.02
C LYS A 324 8.98 -22.94 -6.87
N ILE A 325 7.66 -22.87 -7.09
CA ILE A 325 7.03 -21.80 -7.85
C ILE A 325 6.54 -20.73 -6.87
N SER A 326 6.99 -19.51 -7.07
CA SER A 326 6.49 -18.31 -6.39
C SER A 326 5.53 -17.55 -7.27
N VAL A 327 4.52 -16.94 -6.64
CA VAL A 327 3.49 -16.16 -7.32
C VAL A 327 3.62 -14.69 -6.91
N VAL A 328 3.63 -13.81 -7.91
CA VAL A 328 3.74 -12.36 -7.73
C VAL A 328 2.58 -11.70 -8.47
N ALA A 329 1.82 -10.86 -7.79
CA ALA A 329 0.87 -9.99 -8.46
C ALA A 329 1.62 -8.77 -9.03
N ALA A 330 1.50 -8.55 -10.34
CA ALA A 330 1.84 -7.29 -10.98
C ALA A 330 0.64 -6.34 -10.79
N LEU A 331 0.92 -5.13 -10.31
CA LEU A 331 -0.09 -4.19 -9.85
C LEU A 331 -0.11 -2.93 -10.72
N GLU A 332 -1.26 -2.28 -10.76
CA GLU A 332 -1.29 -0.86 -11.02
C GLU A 332 -0.34 -0.16 -10.03
N SER A 333 0.44 0.79 -10.53
CA SER A 333 1.44 1.47 -9.71
C SER A 333 0.78 2.32 -8.63
N VAL A 334 1.10 2.04 -7.38
CA VAL A 334 0.64 2.81 -6.22
C VAL A 334 1.81 3.35 -5.43
N GLN A 335 1.61 4.52 -4.79
CA GLN A 335 2.61 5.14 -3.94
C GLN A 335 2.34 4.76 -2.48
N LEU A 336 3.29 4.09 -1.84
CA LEU A 336 3.29 3.77 -0.42
C LEU A 336 4.50 4.42 0.22
N ASP A 337 4.27 5.48 1.02
CA ASP A 337 5.32 6.31 1.57
C ASP A 337 6.24 6.86 0.45
N ASP A 338 7.54 6.66 0.53
CA ASP A 338 8.54 7.04 -0.48
C ASP A 338 8.68 6.03 -1.64
N LYS A 339 7.94 4.90 -1.60
CA LYS A 339 8.10 3.78 -2.53
C LYS A 339 6.97 3.67 -3.53
N ARG A 340 7.35 3.52 -4.79
CA ARG A 340 6.44 3.14 -5.87
C ARG A 340 6.32 1.62 -5.93
N VAL A 341 5.14 1.09 -5.60
CA VAL A 341 4.85 -0.34 -5.56
C VAL A 341 4.13 -0.77 -6.82
N GLN A 342 4.68 -1.73 -7.54
CA GLN A 342 4.14 -2.32 -8.78
C GLN A 342 4.05 -3.83 -8.71
N ARG A 343 4.58 -4.46 -7.66
CA ARG A 343 4.59 -5.91 -7.48
C ARG A 343 4.46 -6.26 -6.01
N VAL A 344 3.73 -7.33 -5.73
CA VAL A 344 3.64 -7.91 -4.38
C VAL A 344 3.67 -9.42 -4.44
N SER A 345 4.40 -10.05 -3.53
CA SER A 345 4.45 -11.51 -3.43
C SER A 345 3.14 -12.06 -2.86
N LEU A 346 2.59 -13.06 -3.52
CA LEU A 346 1.44 -13.84 -3.06
C LEU A 346 1.86 -15.19 -2.44
N GLY A 347 3.17 -15.50 -2.46
CA GLY A 347 3.73 -16.72 -1.92
C GLY A 347 3.71 -17.90 -2.89
N SER A 348 3.31 -19.09 -2.43
CA SER A 348 3.23 -20.31 -3.26
C SER A 348 1.95 -20.36 -4.11
N VAL A 349 1.95 -21.21 -5.14
CA VAL A 349 0.76 -21.47 -5.98
C VAL A 349 -0.44 -21.88 -5.11
N GLY A 350 -0.28 -22.81 -4.17
CA GLY A 350 -1.37 -23.22 -3.29
C GLY A 350 -1.90 -22.11 -2.39
N ARG A 351 -1.03 -21.19 -1.94
CA ARG A 351 -1.49 -20.00 -1.21
C ARG A 351 -2.28 -19.06 -2.12
N TRP A 352 -1.76 -18.74 -3.31
CA TRP A 352 -2.45 -17.90 -4.28
C TRP A 352 -3.82 -18.46 -4.67
N GLN A 353 -3.92 -19.79 -4.90
CA GLN A 353 -5.19 -20.44 -5.19
C GLN A 353 -6.21 -20.27 -4.06
N ARG A 354 -5.77 -20.41 -2.78
CA ARG A 354 -6.65 -20.16 -1.63
C ARG A 354 -7.05 -18.70 -1.48
N LEU A 355 -6.16 -17.76 -1.80
CA LEU A 355 -6.46 -16.33 -1.82
C LEU A 355 -7.44 -15.96 -2.93
N ASP A 356 -7.55 -16.79 -3.95
CA ASP A 356 -8.45 -16.60 -5.08
C ASP A 356 -8.27 -15.24 -5.76
N ILE A 357 -7.02 -14.87 -6.09
CA ILE A 357 -6.67 -13.58 -6.71
C ILE A 357 -6.53 -13.75 -8.22
N ALA A 358 -7.17 -12.85 -8.98
CA ALA A 358 -7.13 -12.79 -10.44
C ALA A 358 -6.86 -11.37 -10.94
N PRO A 359 -6.42 -11.19 -12.20
CA PRO A 359 -6.40 -9.88 -12.82
C PRO A 359 -7.75 -9.18 -12.76
N GLY A 360 -7.75 -7.87 -12.48
CA GLY A 360 -8.94 -7.05 -12.25
C GLY A 360 -9.35 -6.92 -10.78
N ASP A 361 -8.90 -7.82 -9.89
CA ASP A 361 -9.18 -7.70 -8.45
C ASP A 361 -8.49 -6.49 -7.85
N GLN A 362 -9.13 -5.88 -6.86
CA GLN A 362 -8.58 -4.78 -6.06
C GLN A 362 -8.06 -5.36 -4.75
N ILE A 363 -6.77 -5.22 -4.52
CA ILE A 363 -6.11 -5.73 -3.31
C ILE A 363 -5.52 -4.59 -2.49
N GLN A 364 -5.57 -4.75 -1.18
CA GLN A 364 -4.88 -3.85 -0.26
C GLN A 364 -3.44 -4.31 -0.10
N VAL A 365 -2.52 -3.34 -0.24
CA VAL A 365 -1.08 -3.54 -0.06
C VAL A 365 -0.53 -2.52 0.91
N SER A 366 0.43 -2.93 1.72
CA SER A 366 1.14 -2.12 2.71
C SER A 366 2.65 -2.36 2.64
N LEU A 367 3.42 -1.63 3.45
CA LEU A 367 4.84 -1.89 3.63
C LEU A 367 5.07 -2.62 4.96
N ALA A 368 5.82 -3.72 4.93
CA ALA A 368 6.24 -4.46 6.11
C ALA A 368 7.73 -4.22 6.42
N GLY A 369 8.08 -4.19 7.70
CA GLY A 369 9.46 -4.08 8.18
C GLY A 369 10.22 -2.90 7.53
N GLN A 370 11.29 -3.20 6.81
CA GLN A 370 12.14 -2.20 6.11
C GLN A 370 11.56 -1.73 4.76
N GLY A 371 10.23 -1.65 4.64
CA GLY A 371 9.58 -1.16 3.44
C GLY A 371 9.41 -2.20 2.32
N ILE A 372 9.21 -3.47 2.67
CA ILE A 372 8.92 -4.54 1.72
C ILE A 372 7.41 -4.54 1.42
N PRO A 373 6.99 -4.47 0.14
CA PRO A 373 5.58 -4.56 -0.22
C PRO A 373 4.96 -5.87 0.27
N ARG A 374 3.82 -5.75 0.95
CA ARG A 374 3.07 -6.87 1.52
C ARG A 374 1.62 -6.84 1.04
N PHE A 375 1.11 -7.99 0.64
CA PHE A 375 -0.31 -8.22 0.44
C PHE A 375 -1.02 -8.33 1.80
N ASP A 376 -2.09 -7.55 2.00
CA ASP A 376 -2.89 -7.57 3.22
C ASP A 376 -4.18 -8.37 3.02
N LYS A 377 -5.02 -7.97 2.08
CA LYS A 377 -6.31 -8.64 1.78
C LYS A 377 -6.83 -8.30 0.38
N VAL A 378 -7.78 -9.08 -0.10
CA VAL A 378 -8.61 -8.71 -1.25
C VAL A 378 -9.72 -7.79 -0.75
N VAL A 379 -9.89 -6.65 -1.40
CA VAL A 379 -10.88 -5.63 -1.04
C VAL A 379 -12.13 -5.77 -1.90
N TRP A 380 -11.93 -6.00 -3.19
CA TRP A 380 -13.01 -6.20 -4.15
C TRP A 380 -12.55 -7.13 -5.27
N ARG A 381 -13.47 -7.94 -5.77
CA ARG A 381 -13.21 -8.87 -6.88
C ARG A 381 -13.91 -8.41 -8.13
N GLY A 382 -13.20 -8.38 -9.24
CA GLY A 382 -13.75 -8.07 -10.55
C GLY A 382 -14.93 -8.98 -10.91
N ALA A 383 -15.87 -8.48 -11.70
CA ALA A 383 -17.01 -9.26 -12.15
C ALA A 383 -16.64 -10.27 -13.25
N ASP A 384 -15.68 -9.91 -14.11
CA ASP A 384 -15.17 -10.74 -15.19
C ASP A 384 -13.71 -11.13 -14.92
N ARG A 385 -13.52 -12.27 -14.26
CA ARG A 385 -12.24 -12.74 -13.75
C ARG A 385 -11.72 -13.94 -14.56
N GLN A 386 -10.51 -13.84 -15.07
CA GLN A 386 -9.79 -14.94 -15.70
C GLN A 386 -8.50 -15.21 -14.94
N LYS A 387 -8.41 -16.37 -14.31
CA LYS A 387 -7.18 -16.79 -13.63
C LYS A 387 -6.22 -17.43 -14.64
N PRO A 388 -4.95 -17.02 -14.66
CA PRO A 388 -3.95 -17.73 -15.44
C PRO A 388 -3.70 -19.12 -14.85
N GLU A 389 -3.33 -20.06 -15.70
CA GLU A 389 -2.91 -21.38 -15.25
C GLU A 389 -1.48 -21.33 -14.71
N PRO A 390 -1.22 -21.91 -13.52
CA PRO A 390 0.13 -22.01 -13.01
C PRO A 390 0.96 -23.00 -13.85
N PRO A 391 2.29 -22.83 -13.93
CA PRO A 391 3.17 -23.78 -14.57
C PRO A 391 2.94 -25.20 -14.03
N ALA A 392 3.09 -26.20 -14.91
CA ALA A 392 2.92 -27.60 -14.54
C ALA A 392 3.83 -27.99 -13.35
N SER A 393 3.37 -28.93 -12.51
CA SER A 393 4.07 -29.36 -11.29
C SER A 393 5.31 -30.25 -11.54
N ARG A 394 5.89 -30.19 -12.74
CA ARG A 394 7.06 -31.00 -13.13
C ARG A 394 8.38 -30.57 -12.49
N TYR A 395 8.42 -29.36 -11.92
CA TYR A 395 9.64 -28.80 -11.35
C TYR A 395 9.88 -29.33 -9.94
N HIS A 396 11.09 -29.84 -9.70
CA HIS A 396 11.55 -30.30 -8.38
C HIS A 396 13.07 -30.10 -8.21
N SER A 397 13.63 -30.49 -7.10
CA SER A 397 15.04 -30.27 -6.78
C SER A 397 16.03 -31.01 -7.67
N LEU A 398 15.60 -32.06 -8.36
CA LEU A 398 16.42 -32.87 -9.26
C LEU A 398 16.08 -32.64 -10.74
N SER A 399 15.18 -31.72 -11.09
CA SER A 399 14.83 -31.42 -12.48
C SER A 399 15.64 -30.27 -13.06
N CYS A 400 15.69 -30.20 -14.40
CA CYS A 400 16.19 -29.04 -15.16
C CYS A 400 17.67 -28.67 -14.91
N PHE A 401 18.53 -29.68 -14.86
CA PHE A 401 19.97 -29.50 -14.96
C PHE A 401 20.43 -29.36 -16.43
N TYR A 402 19.61 -29.78 -17.37
CA TYR A 402 19.80 -29.66 -18.80
C TYR A 402 18.82 -28.64 -19.38
N ALA A 403 19.28 -27.94 -20.41
CA ALA A 403 18.45 -26.99 -21.15
C ALA A 403 17.44 -27.74 -22.01
N SER A 404 16.15 -27.43 -21.86
CA SER A 404 15.10 -27.87 -22.77
C SER A 404 13.99 -26.80 -22.76
N PRO A 405 13.13 -26.74 -23.81
CA PRO A 405 12.06 -25.73 -23.86
C PRO A 405 11.19 -25.71 -22.60
N GLU A 406 11.00 -26.86 -21.97
CA GLU A 406 10.15 -27.02 -20.79
C GLU A 406 10.86 -26.70 -19.47
N CYS A 407 12.20 -26.65 -19.48
CA CYS A 407 13.05 -26.47 -18.32
C CYS A 407 13.63 -25.07 -18.17
N MET A 408 13.49 -24.19 -19.15
CA MET A 408 14.24 -22.93 -19.25
C MET A 408 14.17 -22.08 -17.99
N ASP A 409 13.00 -21.96 -17.37
CA ASP A 409 12.85 -21.11 -16.19
C ASP A 409 13.66 -21.62 -14.98
N GLN A 410 13.57 -22.91 -14.66
CA GLN A 410 14.35 -23.50 -13.58
C GLN A 410 15.84 -23.57 -13.93
N PHE A 411 16.17 -23.84 -15.18
CA PHE A 411 17.55 -23.89 -15.67
C PHE A 411 18.24 -22.52 -15.49
N PHE A 412 17.60 -21.43 -15.93
CA PHE A 412 18.13 -20.10 -15.71
C PHE A 412 18.16 -19.68 -14.24
N ALA A 413 17.20 -20.11 -13.43
CA ALA A 413 17.25 -19.90 -11.99
C ALA A 413 18.45 -20.60 -11.33
N ARG A 414 18.83 -21.80 -11.82
CA ARG A 414 20.06 -22.50 -11.40
C ARG A 414 21.30 -21.74 -11.84
N LEU A 415 21.41 -21.35 -13.10
CA LEU A 415 22.54 -20.56 -13.62
C LEU A 415 22.70 -19.23 -12.85
N THR A 416 21.61 -18.54 -12.58
CA THR A 416 21.62 -17.29 -11.79
C THR A 416 22.15 -17.53 -10.36
N TRP A 417 21.78 -18.68 -9.78
CA TRP A 417 22.32 -19.10 -8.49
C TRP A 417 23.85 -19.32 -8.52
N LEU A 418 24.38 -19.90 -9.61
CA LEU A 418 25.84 -20.06 -9.77
C LEU A 418 26.59 -18.75 -9.69
N SER A 419 26.02 -17.67 -10.24
CA SER A 419 26.64 -16.33 -10.19
C SER A 419 26.59 -15.66 -8.83
N SER A 420 25.79 -16.17 -7.88
CA SER A 420 25.63 -15.53 -6.56
C SER A 420 26.94 -15.49 -5.76
N LYS A 421 27.06 -14.52 -4.85
CA LYS A 421 28.20 -14.39 -3.92
C LYS A 421 28.44 -15.64 -3.08
N GLN A 422 27.39 -16.41 -2.83
CA GLN A 422 27.44 -17.62 -2.02
C GLN A 422 28.05 -18.80 -2.79
N VAL A 423 27.98 -18.79 -4.13
CA VAL A 423 28.49 -19.86 -4.98
C VAL A 423 29.78 -19.41 -5.66
N PHE A 424 29.74 -18.95 -6.90
CA PHE A 424 30.97 -18.63 -7.64
C PHE A 424 31.29 -17.13 -7.72
N ASN A 425 30.34 -16.28 -7.24
CA ASN A 425 30.52 -14.81 -7.24
C ASN A 425 30.87 -14.24 -8.62
N ILE A 426 30.14 -14.63 -9.66
CA ILE A 426 30.35 -14.11 -11.02
C ILE A 426 29.63 -12.77 -11.16
N GLU A 427 30.31 -11.70 -10.77
CA GLU A 427 29.76 -10.35 -10.80
C GLU A 427 29.36 -9.90 -12.20
N GLY A 428 28.23 -9.19 -12.31
CA GLY A 428 27.73 -8.65 -13.57
C GLY A 428 27.05 -9.67 -14.47
N LEU A 429 26.87 -10.93 -14.01
CA LEU A 429 26.19 -12.00 -14.74
C LEU A 429 24.92 -12.43 -13.99
N GLY A 430 23.81 -11.76 -14.25
CA GLY A 430 22.47 -12.13 -13.80
C GLY A 430 21.71 -12.95 -14.84
N GLU A 431 20.41 -13.19 -14.60
CA GLU A 431 19.56 -14.02 -15.46
C GLU A 431 19.57 -13.56 -16.92
N SER A 432 19.45 -12.25 -17.19
CA SER A 432 19.47 -11.73 -18.57
C SER A 432 20.81 -12.02 -19.27
N GLY A 433 21.93 -11.90 -18.56
CA GLY A 433 23.24 -12.25 -19.11
C GLY A 433 23.36 -13.74 -19.42
N TRP A 434 22.86 -14.61 -18.55
CA TRP A 434 22.81 -16.05 -18.80
C TRP A 434 21.93 -16.41 -20.00
N ARG A 435 20.78 -15.76 -20.16
CA ARG A 435 19.92 -15.93 -21.33
C ARG A 435 20.63 -15.51 -22.61
N THR A 436 21.33 -14.39 -22.60
CA THR A 436 22.15 -13.92 -23.75
C THR A 436 23.24 -14.92 -24.11
N LEU A 437 24.01 -15.42 -23.13
CA LEU A 437 25.05 -16.43 -23.37
C LEU A 437 24.46 -17.73 -23.92
N TRP A 438 23.37 -18.21 -23.35
CA TRP A 438 22.74 -19.45 -23.80
C TRP A 438 22.17 -19.31 -25.22
N GLN A 439 21.55 -18.18 -25.56
CA GLN A 439 21.04 -17.90 -26.90
C GLN A 439 22.16 -17.89 -27.96
N ALA A 440 23.35 -17.44 -27.58
CA ALA A 440 24.50 -17.39 -28.49
C ALA A 440 25.24 -18.74 -28.65
N HIS A 441 25.31 -19.52 -27.58
CA HIS A 441 26.21 -20.66 -27.50
C HIS A 441 25.53 -22.02 -27.21
N HIS A 442 24.25 -22.05 -26.89
CA HIS A 442 23.41 -23.24 -26.71
C HIS A 442 24.05 -24.35 -25.88
N PHE A 443 24.71 -24.01 -24.75
CA PHE A 443 25.29 -25.03 -23.88
C PHE A 443 24.19 -25.91 -23.23
N GLU A 444 24.48 -27.24 -23.13
CA GLU A 444 23.47 -28.24 -22.84
C GLU A 444 23.05 -28.34 -21.38
N HIS A 445 24.03 -28.26 -20.46
CA HIS A 445 23.76 -28.48 -19.04
C HIS A 445 24.38 -27.39 -18.16
N LEU A 446 24.06 -27.46 -16.88
CA LEU A 446 24.33 -26.44 -15.87
C LEU A 446 25.78 -25.95 -15.82
N PHE A 447 26.77 -26.78 -16.22
CA PHE A 447 28.20 -26.45 -16.16
C PHE A 447 28.87 -26.36 -17.54
N SER A 448 28.18 -26.64 -18.65
CA SER A 448 28.79 -26.63 -20.01
C SER A 448 29.35 -25.26 -20.41
N TRP A 449 28.91 -24.17 -19.79
CA TRP A 449 29.44 -22.82 -20.00
C TRP A 449 30.94 -22.68 -19.62
N LEU A 450 31.48 -23.57 -18.78
CA LEU A 450 32.89 -23.62 -18.43
C LEU A 450 33.78 -23.90 -19.64
N LEU A 451 33.24 -24.49 -20.71
CA LEU A 451 33.97 -24.79 -21.94
C LEU A 451 33.98 -23.62 -22.95
N LEU A 452 33.31 -22.51 -22.64
CA LEU A 452 33.29 -21.34 -23.52
C LEU A 452 34.64 -20.69 -23.61
N THR A 453 35.14 -20.52 -24.84
CA THR A 453 36.43 -19.90 -25.09
C THR A 453 36.39 -18.37 -24.92
N GLN A 454 37.57 -17.75 -24.77
CA GLN A 454 37.69 -16.31 -24.73
C GLN A 454 37.06 -15.65 -25.97
N GLU A 455 37.32 -16.19 -27.15
CA GLU A 455 36.81 -15.69 -28.43
C GLU A 455 35.28 -15.75 -28.50
N GLN A 456 34.69 -16.86 -28.06
CA GLN A 456 33.22 -17.00 -28.00
C GLN A 456 32.60 -15.97 -27.07
N LEU A 457 33.15 -15.75 -25.89
CA LEU A 457 32.65 -14.78 -24.93
C LEU A 457 32.79 -13.34 -25.42
N GLN A 458 33.92 -13.00 -26.10
CA GLN A 458 34.12 -11.68 -26.67
C GLN A 458 33.24 -11.39 -27.89
N SER A 459 32.84 -12.43 -28.63
CA SER A 459 31.97 -12.33 -29.80
C SER A 459 30.49 -12.52 -29.46
N THR A 460 30.11 -12.70 -28.19
CA THR A 460 28.72 -12.87 -27.77
C THR A 460 27.88 -11.64 -28.13
N PRO A 461 26.81 -11.79 -28.94
CA PRO A 461 25.94 -10.67 -29.28
C PRO A 461 25.37 -9.96 -28.05
N GLY A 462 25.45 -8.63 -28.02
CA GLY A 462 24.98 -7.81 -26.87
C GLY A 462 26.00 -7.67 -25.73
N PHE A 463 27.19 -8.27 -25.83
CA PHE A 463 28.31 -8.03 -24.93
C PHE A 463 29.39 -7.19 -25.62
N SER A 464 30.05 -6.32 -24.86
CA SER A 464 31.32 -5.72 -25.34
C SER A 464 32.47 -6.73 -25.24
N ALA A 465 33.47 -6.59 -26.10
CA ALA A 465 34.66 -7.45 -26.03
C ALA A 465 35.34 -7.42 -24.64
N ALA A 466 35.36 -6.25 -24.00
CA ALA A 466 35.85 -6.11 -22.63
C ALA A 466 35.05 -6.90 -21.60
N ARG A 467 33.71 -6.93 -21.76
CA ARG A 467 32.81 -7.74 -20.89
C ARG A 467 33.06 -9.22 -21.12
N GLY A 468 33.17 -9.65 -22.37
CA GLY A 468 33.47 -11.04 -22.72
C GLY A 468 34.82 -11.51 -22.13
N LEU A 469 35.86 -10.70 -22.23
CA LEU A 469 37.16 -10.97 -21.63
C LEU A 469 37.07 -11.06 -20.09
N ALA A 470 36.38 -10.13 -19.44
CA ALA A 470 36.19 -10.16 -17.99
C ALA A 470 35.45 -11.40 -17.52
N LEU A 471 34.41 -11.84 -18.27
CA LEU A 471 33.70 -13.11 -17.98
C LEU A 471 34.60 -14.33 -18.17
N TRP A 472 35.42 -14.36 -19.22
CA TRP A 472 36.35 -15.45 -19.43
C TRP A 472 37.32 -15.63 -18.26
N HIS A 473 37.93 -14.53 -17.77
CA HIS A 473 38.77 -14.58 -16.58
C HIS A 473 38.03 -15.09 -15.35
N ARG A 474 36.81 -14.65 -15.14
CA ARG A 474 35.97 -15.12 -14.01
C ARG A 474 35.59 -16.59 -14.13
N PHE A 475 35.26 -17.07 -15.33
CA PHE A 475 34.98 -18.48 -15.58
C PHE A 475 36.20 -19.38 -15.30
N ASN A 476 37.41 -18.94 -15.67
CA ASN A 476 38.61 -19.67 -15.33
C ASN A 476 38.87 -19.70 -13.82
N GLN A 477 38.61 -18.62 -13.10
CA GLN A 477 38.70 -18.58 -11.62
C GLN A 477 37.74 -19.51 -10.92
N VAL A 478 36.61 -19.91 -11.56
CA VAL A 478 35.68 -20.87 -10.98
C VAL A 478 36.31 -22.23 -10.77
N HIS A 479 37.21 -22.66 -11.63
CA HIS A 479 37.94 -23.94 -11.47
C HIS A 479 38.69 -24.07 -10.15
N GLU A 480 39.15 -22.94 -9.60
CA GLU A 480 39.92 -22.88 -8.35
C GLU A 480 39.01 -22.76 -7.10
N GLN A 481 37.69 -22.71 -7.28
CA GLN A 481 36.77 -22.59 -6.13
C GLN A 481 36.83 -23.84 -5.24
N PRO A 482 36.72 -23.69 -3.92
CA PRO A 482 36.74 -24.82 -2.99
C PRO A 482 35.51 -25.75 -3.22
N PHE A 483 35.71 -27.03 -2.96
CA PHE A 483 34.73 -28.10 -3.14
C PHE A 483 33.32 -27.76 -2.58
N ILE A 484 33.27 -27.13 -1.42
CA ILE A 484 32.00 -26.73 -0.80
C ILE A 484 31.15 -25.80 -1.69
N ARG A 485 31.78 -24.93 -2.50
CA ARG A 485 31.07 -24.04 -3.43
C ARG A 485 30.48 -24.82 -4.61
N TRP A 486 31.16 -25.86 -5.07
CA TRP A 486 30.66 -26.77 -6.08
C TRP A 486 29.46 -27.59 -5.60
N ILE A 487 29.46 -28.03 -4.34
CA ILE A 487 28.34 -28.69 -3.71
C ILE A 487 27.11 -27.76 -3.63
N MET A 488 27.35 -26.49 -3.29
CA MET A 488 26.29 -25.48 -3.33
C MET A 488 25.81 -25.18 -4.76
N ALA A 489 26.71 -25.22 -5.74
CA ALA A 489 26.39 -25.07 -7.16
C ALA A 489 25.47 -26.20 -7.68
N LEU A 490 25.78 -27.44 -7.33
CA LEU A 490 24.94 -28.61 -7.61
C LEU A 490 23.55 -28.51 -6.94
N GLY A 491 23.46 -27.76 -5.83
CA GLY A 491 22.19 -27.52 -5.14
C GLY A 491 21.82 -28.59 -4.12
N VAL A 492 22.82 -29.18 -3.45
CA VAL A 492 22.59 -30.13 -2.37
C VAL A 492 21.60 -29.57 -1.34
N PRO A 493 20.61 -30.36 -0.86
CA PRO A 493 19.59 -29.88 0.09
C PRO A 493 20.10 -29.86 1.53
N LEU A 494 21.26 -29.22 1.76
CA LEU A 494 21.89 -29.09 3.08
C LEU A 494 21.45 -27.76 3.76
N PRO A 495 21.09 -27.81 5.06
CA PRO A 495 20.94 -26.60 5.85
C PRO A 495 22.23 -25.80 5.90
N GLN A 496 22.14 -24.50 6.03
CA GLN A 496 23.30 -23.61 6.08
C GLN A 496 24.24 -23.92 7.27
N ALA A 497 23.67 -24.34 8.41
CA ALA A 497 24.44 -24.75 9.57
C ALA A 497 25.25 -26.03 9.30
N SER A 498 24.65 -27.01 8.60
CA SER A 498 25.33 -28.25 8.18
C SER A 498 26.44 -27.98 7.18
N LEU A 499 26.22 -27.08 6.21
CA LEU A 499 27.24 -26.67 5.24
C LEU A 499 28.49 -26.08 5.91
N LYS A 500 28.31 -25.31 6.99
CA LYS A 500 29.42 -24.73 7.76
C LYS A 500 30.18 -25.76 8.59
N ALA A 501 29.52 -26.84 8.99
CA ALA A 501 30.08 -27.90 9.80
C ALA A 501 30.62 -29.07 8.95
N LEU A 502 30.49 -28.99 7.62
CA LEU A 502 30.94 -30.05 6.73
C LEU A 502 32.47 -29.99 6.55
N GLU A 503 33.12 -31.04 6.93
CA GLU A 503 34.60 -31.21 6.83
C GLU A 503 35.00 -32.03 5.60
N ASP A 504 34.03 -32.60 4.89
CA ASP A 504 34.30 -33.40 3.69
C ASP A 504 34.81 -32.52 2.56
N MET A 505 35.91 -32.94 1.96
CA MET A 505 36.59 -32.21 0.89
C MET A 505 36.54 -32.96 -0.45
N SER A 506 35.72 -34.02 -0.53
CA SER A 506 35.55 -34.81 -1.75
C SER A 506 34.17 -35.40 -1.84
N TRP A 507 33.70 -35.59 -3.10
CA TRP A 507 32.43 -36.22 -3.41
C TRP A 507 32.32 -37.64 -2.87
N GLN A 508 33.40 -38.42 -2.95
CA GLN A 508 33.44 -39.78 -2.47
C GLN A 508 33.11 -39.84 -0.97
N LYS A 509 33.77 -39.04 -0.14
CA LYS A 509 33.48 -38.99 1.31
C LYS A 509 32.04 -38.58 1.61
N MET A 510 31.51 -37.61 0.85
CA MET A 510 30.11 -37.19 1.02
C MET A 510 29.13 -38.28 0.64
N SER A 511 29.32 -38.96 -0.50
CA SER A 511 28.41 -39.98 -0.99
C SER A 511 28.43 -41.26 -0.13
N GLU A 512 29.55 -41.58 0.50
CA GLU A 512 29.71 -42.72 1.41
C GLU A 512 29.18 -42.46 2.83
N ARG A 513 28.86 -41.20 3.17
CA ARG A 513 28.38 -40.83 4.51
C ARG A 513 26.99 -41.42 4.78
N SER A 514 26.85 -42.15 5.88
CA SER A 514 25.59 -42.77 6.28
C SER A 514 24.51 -41.74 6.68
N GLU A 515 23.24 -42.12 6.58
CA GLU A 515 22.12 -41.28 7.02
C GLU A 515 22.29 -40.81 8.48
N LYS A 516 22.75 -41.71 9.38
CA LYS A 516 23.04 -41.39 10.79
C LYS A 516 24.11 -40.31 10.92
N ALA A 517 25.17 -40.35 10.09
CA ALA A 517 26.23 -39.36 10.08
C ALA A 517 25.74 -38.00 9.54
N TRP A 518 24.80 -37.99 8.62
CA TRP A 518 24.14 -36.75 8.17
C TRP A 518 23.26 -36.15 9.26
N GLN A 519 22.51 -36.97 10.03
CA GLN A 519 21.68 -36.52 11.15
C GLN A 519 22.50 -35.88 12.27
N ALA A 520 23.76 -36.22 12.43
CA ALA A 520 24.65 -35.66 13.45
C ALA A 520 25.06 -34.19 13.12
N LEU A 521 24.83 -33.70 11.89
CA LEU A 521 25.15 -32.33 11.52
C LEU A 521 24.10 -31.33 12.05
N PRO A 522 24.53 -30.12 12.45
CA PRO A 522 23.62 -29.10 12.96
C PRO A 522 22.48 -28.76 12.00
N GLY A 523 21.25 -28.80 12.46
CA GLY A 523 20.07 -28.45 11.67
C GLY A 523 19.57 -29.56 10.73
N THR A 524 20.16 -30.76 10.75
CA THR A 524 19.78 -31.91 9.93
C THR A 524 18.92 -32.88 10.74
N GLY A 525 17.62 -32.91 10.52
CA GLY A 525 16.72 -33.94 11.05
C GLY A 525 16.71 -35.23 10.22
N ALA A 526 16.07 -36.27 10.71
CA ALA A 526 16.00 -37.57 10.05
C ALA A 526 15.46 -37.50 8.60
N GLU A 527 14.41 -36.75 8.38
CA GLU A 527 13.82 -36.56 7.05
C GLU A 527 14.80 -35.85 6.09
N THR A 528 15.46 -34.78 6.58
CA THR A 528 16.46 -34.05 5.79
C THR A 528 17.65 -34.94 5.43
N ALA A 529 18.11 -35.77 6.37
CA ALA A 529 19.21 -36.73 6.12
C ALA A 529 18.85 -37.73 5.02
N ARG A 530 17.65 -38.31 5.06
CA ARG A 530 17.16 -39.19 3.98
C ARG A 530 17.11 -38.48 2.63
N GLN A 531 16.63 -37.26 2.60
CA GLN A 531 16.59 -36.45 1.36
C GLN A 531 18.00 -36.15 0.83
N ILE A 532 18.98 -35.88 1.69
CA ILE A 532 20.38 -35.68 1.32
C ILE A 532 20.93 -36.94 0.68
N VAL A 533 20.80 -38.10 1.33
CA VAL A 533 21.30 -39.38 0.83
C VAL A 533 20.64 -39.72 -0.52
N ALA A 534 19.33 -39.60 -0.63
CA ALA A 534 18.63 -39.83 -1.90
C ALA A 534 19.09 -38.87 -3.00
N TRP A 535 19.36 -37.60 -2.68
CA TRP A 535 19.87 -36.62 -3.63
C TRP A 535 21.28 -36.93 -4.11
N LEU A 536 22.19 -37.34 -3.20
CA LEU A 536 23.58 -37.69 -3.54
C LEU A 536 23.69 -38.89 -4.50
N HIS A 537 22.72 -39.81 -4.43
CA HIS A 537 22.67 -41.00 -5.29
C HIS A 537 21.70 -40.88 -6.49
N ALA A 538 21.18 -39.66 -6.72
CA ALA A 538 20.27 -39.44 -7.84
C ALA A 538 21.04 -39.55 -9.19
N PRO A 539 20.49 -40.26 -10.22
CA PRO A 539 21.15 -40.42 -11.51
C PRO A 539 21.49 -39.07 -12.18
N GLU A 540 20.61 -38.05 -12.00
CA GLU A 540 20.81 -36.73 -12.56
C GLU A 540 22.05 -36.05 -11.99
N ILE A 541 22.37 -36.30 -10.73
CA ILE A 541 23.54 -35.76 -10.04
C ILE A 541 24.78 -36.53 -10.42
N ASP A 542 24.71 -37.85 -10.49
CA ASP A 542 25.82 -38.71 -10.85
C ASP A 542 26.42 -38.36 -12.23
N VAL A 543 25.58 -38.05 -13.20
CA VAL A 543 26.04 -37.61 -14.54
C VAL A 543 26.84 -36.32 -14.46
N LEU A 544 26.36 -35.32 -13.70
CA LEU A 544 27.04 -34.05 -13.54
C LEU A 544 28.35 -34.18 -12.76
N VAL A 545 28.37 -35.04 -11.75
CA VAL A 545 29.56 -35.33 -10.93
C VAL A 545 30.63 -35.97 -11.76
N ARG A 546 30.30 -37.00 -12.59
CA ARG A 546 31.24 -37.60 -13.52
C ARG A 546 31.78 -36.62 -14.54
N TRP A 547 30.95 -35.71 -15.03
CA TRP A 547 31.38 -34.63 -15.92
C TRP A 547 32.38 -33.69 -15.23
N LEU A 548 32.08 -33.27 -13.98
CA LEU A 548 32.98 -32.41 -13.18
C LEU A 548 34.36 -33.09 -12.92
N ALA A 549 34.33 -34.38 -12.62
CA ALA A 549 35.57 -35.19 -12.50
C ALA A 549 36.39 -35.20 -13.81
N GLN A 550 35.74 -35.33 -14.96
CA GLN A 550 36.39 -35.26 -16.29
C GLN A 550 36.97 -33.87 -16.56
N GLN A 551 36.40 -32.81 -15.99
CA GLN A 551 36.96 -31.46 -16.07
C GLN A 551 38.04 -31.19 -15.00
N HIS A 552 38.48 -32.18 -14.26
CA HIS A 552 39.48 -32.09 -13.21
C HIS A 552 39.14 -31.09 -12.11
N ILE A 553 37.86 -30.94 -11.80
CA ILE A 553 37.42 -30.08 -10.71
C ILE A 553 37.82 -30.74 -9.38
N ASN A 554 38.50 -29.97 -8.54
CA ASN A 554 39.04 -30.48 -7.28
C ASN A 554 37.92 -31.00 -6.34
N GLY A 555 38.09 -32.23 -5.86
CA GLY A 555 37.12 -32.91 -4.98
C GLY A 555 36.13 -33.84 -5.66
N PHE A 556 36.10 -33.91 -7.00
CA PHE A 556 35.27 -34.81 -7.78
C PHE A 556 36.06 -35.95 -8.41
#